data_548b5be6770fa9e1dcff1c0dc9e6bfdb
#
_entry.id   548b5be6770fa9e1dcff1c0dc9e6bfdb
#
_cell.length_a   1.000
_cell.length_b   1.000
_cell.length_c   1.000
_cell.angle_alpha   90.00
_cell.angle_beta   90.00
_cell.angle_gamma   90.00
#
_symmetry.space_group_name_H-M   'P 1'
#
loop_
_entity.id
_entity.type
_entity.pdbx_description
1 polymer ?
#
loop_
_entity_poly.entity_id
_entity_poly.type
_entity_poly.pdbx_seq_one_letter_code
_entity_poly.pdbx_strand_id
1 'polypeptide(L)'
;MSQETAQINTRELRDAFGAFMTGVTIVTTTRDEDGKPLGFTANSFSSVSLDPALLLVSIAKTSSNYASFSTVKHFAINILAEGQKDLSNTFARPSEDRFANVAWRVSERRNPLIDDVSAWFDCTVHAVIDAGDHALLVGKVEAFHSAGYAGLGYYRGGYFTPAKVSTDVIAGPKVIVSAIIARENKVLLTKTADDKWGLPSKEIGKEGADKALVELFDQYQPGASANFIYSAYNNTETHYQYISFLCSVPEDTAAAGEFVSLDEIGTDDFQDRALASMLDRYRKESQLKSYGMYFGDHSNGTVRPLHS
;
A
#
# COMPACT_ATOMS: atom_id res chain seq x y z
N MET A 1 -28.62 11.63 -40.10
CA MET A 1 -28.22 12.27 -38.85
C MET A 1 -26.90 11.67 -38.45
N SER A 2 -25.81 12.39 -38.78
CA SER A 2 -24.43 12.00 -38.40
C SER A 2 -24.30 12.20 -36.88
N GLN A 3 -24.08 11.13 -36.13
CA GLN A 3 -23.67 11.24 -34.76
C GLN A 3 -22.25 11.84 -34.76
N GLU A 4 -22.12 13.13 -34.40
CA GLU A 4 -20.86 13.69 -33.98
C GLU A 4 -20.35 12.87 -32.79
N THR A 5 -19.31 12.11 -33.02
CA THR A 5 -18.55 11.45 -31.94
C THR A 5 -17.96 12.57 -31.08
N ALA A 6 -18.52 12.78 -29.89
CA ALA A 6 -18.02 13.76 -28.93
C ALA A 6 -16.52 13.49 -28.70
N GLN A 7 -15.68 14.47 -29.01
CA GLN A 7 -14.24 14.36 -28.87
C GLN A 7 -13.91 14.23 -27.37
N ILE A 8 -13.30 13.11 -26.98
CA ILE A 8 -12.92 12.85 -25.59
C ILE A 8 -11.91 13.90 -25.12
N ASN A 9 -12.22 14.61 -24.03
CA ASN A 9 -11.28 15.52 -23.39
C ASN A 9 -10.19 14.71 -22.68
N THR A 10 -8.97 14.73 -23.21
CA THR A 10 -7.84 13.94 -22.71
C THR A 10 -7.42 14.32 -21.29
N ARG A 11 -7.67 15.55 -20.85
CA ARG A 11 -7.37 15.99 -19.47
C ARG A 11 -8.37 15.39 -18.48
N GLU A 12 -9.67 15.48 -18.79
CA GLU A 12 -10.72 14.88 -17.97
C GLU A 12 -10.58 13.36 -17.92
N LEU A 13 -10.21 12.73 -19.04
CA LEU A 13 -9.94 11.30 -19.10
C LEU A 13 -8.76 10.91 -18.19
N ARG A 14 -7.68 11.69 -18.21
CA ARG A 14 -6.53 11.46 -17.32
C ARG A 14 -6.90 11.63 -15.85
N ASP A 15 -7.71 12.63 -15.53
CA ASP A 15 -8.19 12.87 -14.17
C ASP A 15 -9.09 11.70 -13.69
N ALA A 16 -9.92 11.16 -14.60
CA ALA A 16 -10.74 9.98 -14.33
C ALA A 16 -9.88 8.73 -14.08
N PHE A 17 -8.85 8.47 -14.90
CA PHE A 17 -7.89 7.40 -14.65
C PHE A 17 -7.14 7.57 -13.33
N GLY A 18 -6.84 8.82 -12.95
CA GLY A 18 -6.21 9.15 -11.67
C GLY A 18 -7.05 8.77 -10.44
N ALA A 19 -8.35 8.49 -10.61
CA ALA A 19 -9.20 7.97 -9.53
C ALA A 19 -8.89 6.50 -9.18
N PHE A 20 -8.18 5.77 -10.04
CA PHE A 20 -7.68 4.45 -9.73
C PHE A 20 -6.37 4.53 -8.97
N MET A 21 -6.38 4.07 -7.75
CA MET A 21 -5.22 4.04 -6.85
C MET A 21 -4.26 2.95 -7.30
N THR A 22 -3.00 3.30 -7.54
CA THR A 22 -1.98 2.34 -8.03
C THR A 22 -0.76 2.32 -7.12
N GLY A 23 0.03 1.26 -7.22
CA GLY A 23 1.41 1.26 -6.76
C GLY A 23 2.32 2.05 -7.71
N VAL A 24 3.56 2.24 -7.31
CA VAL A 24 4.62 2.86 -8.12
C VAL A 24 5.74 1.86 -8.35
N THR A 25 6.16 1.73 -9.60
CA THR A 25 7.26 0.84 -9.98
C THR A 25 8.34 1.59 -10.75
N ILE A 26 9.56 1.08 -10.71
CA ILE A 26 10.61 1.42 -11.68
C ILE A 26 10.85 0.19 -12.53
N VAL A 27 10.65 0.35 -13.82
CA VAL A 27 10.95 -0.67 -14.84
C VAL A 27 12.39 -0.49 -15.28
N THR A 28 13.18 -1.55 -15.25
CA THR A 28 14.62 -1.48 -15.53
C THR A 28 15.03 -2.52 -16.57
N THR A 29 16.05 -2.20 -17.35
CA THR A 29 16.73 -3.13 -18.24
C THR A 29 18.17 -2.68 -18.46
N THR A 30 18.98 -3.54 -19.08
CA THR A 30 20.31 -3.16 -19.57
C THR A 30 20.26 -3.09 -21.08
N ARG A 31 20.75 -2.00 -21.65
CA ARG A 31 20.82 -1.81 -23.10
C ARG A 31 21.85 -2.78 -23.69
N ASP A 32 21.45 -3.55 -24.71
CA ASP A 32 22.31 -4.60 -25.29
C ASP A 32 23.58 -4.04 -25.96
N GLU A 33 23.54 -2.83 -26.51
CA GLU A 33 24.61 -2.24 -27.30
C GLU A 33 25.85 -1.86 -26.48
N ASP A 34 25.66 -1.28 -25.28
CA ASP A 34 26.74 -0.71 -24.47
C ASP A 34 26.71 -1.15 -23.00
N GLY A 35 25.74 -1.98 -22.61
CA GLY A 35 25.57 -2.43 -21.25
C GLY A 35 25.07 -1.35 -20.29
N LYS A 36 24.59 -0.20 -20.79
CA LYS A 36 24.09 0.89 -19.95
C LYS A 36 22.77 0.52 -19.28
N PRO A 37 22.62 0.72 -17.96
CA PRO A 37 21.37 0.53 -17.28
C PRO A 37 20.36 1.59 -17.71
N LEU A 38 19.13 1.18 -17.98
CA LEU A 38 18.00 2.03 -18.33
C LEU A 38 16.84 1.79 -17.38
N GLY A 39 16.03 2.81 -17.16
CA GLY A 39 14.83 2.66 -16.36
C GLY A 39 13.88 3.85 -16.48
N PHE A 40 12.63 3.61 -16.13
CA PHE A 40 11.58 4.62 -16.07
C PHE A 40 10.56 4.28 -14.97
N THR A 41 9.93 5.31 -14.42
CA THR A 41 8.84 5.16 -13.44
C THR A 41 7.53 4.85 -14.15
N ALA A 42 6.80 3.87 -13.64
CA ALA A 42 5.48 3.52 -14.12
C ALA A 42 4.52 3.20 -12.95
N ASN A 43 3.26 3.53 -13.15
CA ASN A 43 2.15 3.14 -12.27
C ASN A 43 1.14 2.22 -12.97
N SER A 44 1.50 1.70 -14.13
CA SER A 44 0.68 0.82 -14.97
C SER A 44 0.93 -0.68 -14.73
N PHE A 45 1.70 -1.03 -13.70
CA PHE A 45 1.96 -2.43 -13.36
C PHE A 45 0.65 -3.18 -13.05
N SER A 46 0.53 -4.38 -13.62
CA SER A 46 -0.51 -5.33 -13.26
C SER A 46 0.02 -6.77 -13.33
N SER A 47 -0.39 -7.60 -12.37
CA SER A 47 -0.29 -9.05 -12.50
C SER A 47 -1.28 -9.56 -13.54
N VAL A 48 -0.90 -10.57 -14.34
CA VAL A 48 -1.73 -11.10 -15.44
C VAL A 48 -2.11 -12.55 -15.20
N SER A 49 -1.15 -13.39 -14.84
CA SER A 49 -1.34 -14.84 -14.70
C SER A 49 -0.36 -15.41 -13.69
N LEU A 50 -0.75 -16.49 -13.03
CA LEU A 50 0.13 -17.26 -12.14
C LEU A 50 0.72 -18.49 -12.83
N ASP A 51 0.04 -19.03 -13.85
CA ASP A 51 0.54 -20.16 -14.64
C ASP A 51 0.19 -19.96 -16.13
N PRO A 52 1.18 -19.61 -16.99
CA PRO A 52 2.51 -19.15 -16.61
C PRO A 52 2.47 -17.83 -15.83
N ALA A 53 3.48 -17.59 -14.99
CA ALA A 53 3.58 -16.36 -14.21
C ALA A 53 3.86 -15.17 -15.12
N LEU A 54 2.85 -14.31 -15.34
CA LEU A 54 2.92 -13.17 -16.24
C LEU A 54 2.54 -11.87 -15.50
N LEU A 55 3.20 -10.79 -15.90
CA LEU A 55 2.89 -9.43 -15.49
C LEU A 55 2.94 -8.49 -16.70
N LEU A 56 2.38 -7.29 -16.56
CA LEU A 56 2.48 -6.26 -17.59
C LEU A 56 2.81 -4.88 -17.01
N VAL A 57 3.36 -4.03 -17.88
CA VAL A 57 3.55 -2.59 -17.65
C VAL A 57 3.45 -1.86 -18.98
N SER A 58 3.02 -0.59 -18.98
CA SER A 58 2.93 0.24 -20.17
C SER A 58 4.10 1.21 -20.25
N ILE A 59 4.60 1.44 -21.48
CA ILE A 59 5.58 2.48 -21.78
C ILE A 59 5.03 3.40 -22.88
N ALA A 60 5.11 4.72 -22.66
CA ALA A 60 4.70 5.70 -23.68
C ALA A 60 5.65 5.65 -24.89
N LYS A 61 5.13 5.70 -26.10
CA LYS A 61 5.93 5.73 -27.34
C LYS A 61 6.79 7.02 -27.45
N THR A 62 6.40 8.07 -26.75
CA THR A 62 7.17 9.32 -26.62
C THR A 62 8.32 9.25 -25.62
N SER A 63 8.41 8.18 -24.83
CA SER A 63 9.52 8.00 -23.89
C SER A 63 10.84 7.83 -24.62
N SER A 64 11.90 8.50 -24.12
CA SER A 64 13.27 8.31 -24.62
C SER A 64 13.78 6.87 -24.47
N ASN A 65 13.18 6.08 -23.59
CA ASN A 65 13.50 4.68 -23.38
C ASN A 65 12.72 3.71 -24.26
N TYR A 66 11.70 4.20 -25.01
CA TYR A 66 10.79 3.33 -25.76
C TYR A 66 11.50 2.42 -26.75
N ALA A 67 12.42 2.98 -27.58
CA ALA A 67 13.15 2.22 -28.59
C ALA A 67 13.92 1.03 -27.98
N SER A 68 14.57 1.25 -26.84
CA SER A 68 15.29 0.17 -26.13
C SER A 68 14.33 -0.85 -25.55
N PHE A 69 13.32 -0.42 -24.76
CA PHE A 69 12.39 -1.34 -24.09
C PHE A 69 11.50 -2.13 -25.07
N SER A 70 11.30 -1.65 -26.29
CA SER A 70 10.53 -2.39 -27.32
C SER A 70 11.32 -3.54 -27.98
N THR A 71 12.65 -3.60 -27.77
CA THR A 71 13.53 -4.58 -28.43
C THR A 71 14.30 -5.48 -27.47
N VAL A 72 14.41 -5.10 -26.19
CA VAL A 72 15.14 -5.91 -25.20
C VAL A 72 14.48 -7.27 -24.97
N LYS A 73 15.27 -8.25 -24.58
CA LYS A 73 14.83 -9.60 -24.28
C LYS A 73 14.39 -9.79 -22.83
N HIS A 74 14.85 -8.93 -21.95
CA HIS A 74 14.68 -9.01 -20.52
C HIS A 74 14.41 -7.63 -19.92
N PHE A 75 13.63 -7.59 -18.84
CA PHE A 75 13.43 -6.40 -18.02
C PHE A 75 13.10 -6.78 -16.58
N ALA A 76 13.28 -5.87 -15.65
CA ALA A 76 12.83 -6.05 -14.28
C ALA A 76 11.79 -5.01 -13.88
N ILE A 77 10.91 -5.39 -12.97
CA ILE A 77 9.98 -4.50 -12.28
C ILE A 77 10.45 -4.39 -10.83
N ASN A 78 10.61 -3.17 -10.34
CA ASN A 78 10.95 -2.87 -8.96
C ASN A 78 9.77 -2.10 -8.34
N ILE A 79 8.99 -2.74 -7.48
CA ILE A 79 7.87 -2.11 -6.75
C ILE A 79 8.46 -1.30 -5.61
N LEU A 80 8.31 0.02 -5.66
CA LEU A 80 8.92 0.93 -4.71
C LEU A 80 8.33 0.79 -3.30
N ALA A 81 9.20 0.85 -2.31
CA ALA A 81 8.81 1.03 -0.91
C ALA A 81 8.40 2.48 -0.64
N GLU A 82 7.60 2.70 0.40
CA GLU A 82 7.01 4.00 0.73
C GLU A 82 8.02 5.14 0.89
N GLY A 83 9.24 4.86 1.37
CA GLY A 83 10.32 5.84 1.50
C GLY A 83 10.99 6.25 0.19
N GLN A 84 10.66 5.61 -0.94
CA GLN A 84 11.38 5.78 -2.22
C GLN A 84 10.72 6.78 -3.19
N LYS A 85 10.00 7.78 -2.68
CA LYS A 85 9.37 8.83 -3.50
C LYS A 85 10.36 9.59 -4.37
N ASP A 86 11.53 9.97 -3.82
CA ASP A 86 12.54 10.74 -4.57
C ASP A 86 13.15 9.90 -5.68
N LEU A 87 13.31 8.61 -5.44
CA LEU A 87 13.74 7.65 -6.45
C LEU A 87 12.72 7.58 -7.60
N SER A 88 11.43 7.49 -7.30
CA SER A 88 10.37 7.56 -8.31
C SER A 88 10.48 8.83 -9.17
N ASN A 89 10.68 9.99 -8.55
CA ASN A 89 10.83 11.27 -9.26
C ASN A 89 12.07 11.30 -10.17
N THR A 90 13.19 10.70 -9.73
CA THR A 90 14.42 10.59 -10.51
C THR A 90 14.19 9.82 -11.81
N PHE A 91 13.47 8.71 -11.76
CA PHE A 91 13.19 7.88 -12.93
C PHE A 91 12.01 8.40 -13.79
N ALA A 92 11.17 9.29 -13.27
CA ALA A 92 10.08 9.92 -14.00
C ALA A 92 10.54 11.10 -14.88
N ARG A 93 11.71 11.69 -14.61
CA ARG A 93 12.21 12.87 -15.30
C ARG A 93 13.31 12.52 -16.31
N PRO A 94 13.48 13.31 -17.39
CA PRO A 94 14.68 13.20 -18.23
C PRO A 94 15.94 13.43 -17.39
N SER A 95 16.93 12.54 -17.53
CA SER A 95 18.24 12.64 -16.89
C SER A 95 19.25 11.89 -17.75
N GLU A 96 20.49 12.35 -17.77
CA GLU A 96 21.58 11.67 -18.47
C GLU A 96 21.97 10.35 -17.78
N ASP A 97 21.95 10.36 -16.46
CA ASP A 97 22.23 9.17 -15.64
C ASP A 97 21.27 9.12 -14.43
N ARG A 98 20.26 8.27 -14.55
CA ARG A 98 19.28 8.03 -13.47
C ARG A 98 19.81 7.11 -12.38
N PHE A 99 20.89 6.37 -12.65
CA PHE A 99 21.43 5.37 -11.74
C PHE A 99 22.61 5.88 -10.91
N ALA A 100 23.13 7.09 -11.17
CA ALA A 100 24.34 7.63 -10.52
C ALA A 100 24.32 7.60 -8.99
N ASN A 101 23.15 7.82 -8.37
CA ASN A 101 22.98 7.87 -6.92
C ASN A 101 21.96 6.85 -6.42
N VAL A 102 21.85 5.72 -7.09
CA VAL A 102 20.89 4.66 -6.77
C VAL A 102 21.66 3.42 -6.34
N ALA A 103 21.30 2.82 -5.23
CA ALA A 103 21.78 1.51 -4.84
C ALA A 103 21.03 0.44 -5.65
N TRP A 104 21.76 -0.38 -6.39
CA TRP A 104 21.20 -1.44 -7.21
C TRP A 104 22.25 -2.53 -7.48
N ARG A 105 21.78 -3.71 -7.84
CA ARG A 105 22.61 -4.85 -8.25
C ARG A 105 22.12 -5.41 -9.58
N VAL A 106 22.94 -6.25 -10.19
CA VAL A 106 22.63 -6.90 -11.47
C VAL A 106 21.97 -8.27 -11.19
N SER A 107 20.86 -8.57 -11.85
CA SER A 107 20.24 -9.89 -11.84
C SER A 107 21.01 -10.91 -12.69
N GLU A 108 20.63 -12.18 -12.63
CA GLU A 108 21.16 -13.22 -13.52
C GLU A 108 20.90 -12.91 -15.00
N ARG A 109 19.82 -12.20 -15.33
CA ARG A 109 19.46 -11.75 -16.69
C ARG A 109 20.02 -10.38 -17.02
N ARG A 110 20.96 -9.88 -16.20
CA ARG A 110 21.62 -8.59 -16.37
C ARG A 110 20.70 -7.38 -16.24
N ASN A 111 19.51 -7.54 -15.64
CA ASN A 111 18.64 -6.42 -15.35
C ASN A 111 19.05 -5.73 -14.04
N PRO A 112 19.00 -4.38 -13.95
CA PRO A 112 19.19 -3.69 -12.70
C PRO A 112 18.04 -3.99 -11.73
N LEU A 113 18.37 -4.51 -10.54
CA LEU A 113 17.44 -4.67 -9.42
C LEU A 113 17.78 -3.59 -8.38
N ILE A 114 16.82 -2.72 -8.11
CA ILE A 114 16.98 -1.61 -7.16
C ILE A 114 16.89 -2.18 -5.74
N ASP A 115 17.76 -1.70 -4.85
CA ASP A 115 17.79 -2.15 -3.48
C ASP A 115 16.65 -1.49 -2.65
N ASP A 116 16.29 -2.11 -1.53
CA ASP A 116 15.29 -1.65 -0.55
C ASP A 116 13.87 -1.43 -1.13
N VAL A 117 13.55 -2.08 -2.24
CA VAL A 117 12.19 -2.07 -2.81
C VAL A 117 11.26 -3.05 -2.08
N SER A 118 9.95 -2.81 -2.13
CA SER A 118 8.95 -3.72 -1.56
C SER A 118 9.01 -5.11 -2.19
N ALA A 119 9.17 -5.15 -3.51
CA ALA A 119 9.36 -6.39 -4.27
C ALA A 119 10.03 -6.09 -5.60
N TRP A 120 10.69 -7.10 -6.17
CA TRP A 120 11.17 -7.04 -7.55
C TRP A 120 10.84 -8.34 -8.31
N PHE A 121 10.69 -8.22 -9.62
CA PHE A 121 10.45 -9.30 -10.56
C PHE A 121 11.45 -9.20 -11.71
N ASP A 122 12.21 -10.26 -11.96
CA ASP A 122 13.15 -10.40 -13.07
C ASP A 122 12.48 -11.22 -14.17
N CYS A 123 12.31 -10.63 -15.36
CA CYS A 123 11.43 -11.13 -16.39
C CYS A 123 12.14 -11.31 -17.73
N THR A 124 11.72 -12.35 -18.48
CA THR A 124 11.88 -12.42 -19.94
C THR A 124 10.69 -11.74 -20.62
N VAL A 125 10.93 -11.04 -21.72
CA VAL A 125 9.84 -10.45 -22.51
C VAL A 125 9.01 -11.58 -23.15
N HIS A 126 7.73 -11.64 -22.76
CA HIS A 126 6.76 -12.57 -23.33
C HIS A 126 6.12 -12.01 -24.60
N ALA A 127 5.73 -10.73 -24.55
CA ALA A 127 5.17 -10.00 -25.69
C ALA A 127 5.35 -8.49 -25.53
N VAL A 128 5.44 -7.80 -26.66
CA VAL A 128 5.29 -6.32 -26.74
C VAL A 128 4.09 -6.05 -27.63
N ILE A 129 3.07 -5.40 -27.07
CA ILE A 129 1.77 -5.20 -27.72
C ILE A 129 1.59 -3.70 -27.97
N ASP A 130 1.29 -3.33 -29.21
CA ASP A 130 0.92 -1.95 -29.57
C ASP A 130 -0.43 -1.59 -28.94
N ALA A 131 -0.48 -0.47 -28.21
CA ALA A 131 -1.66 -0.02 -27.48
C ALA A 131 -1.85 1.50 -27.62
N GLY A 132 -1.98 1.97 -28.86
CA GLY A 132 -2.20 3.38 -29.16
C GLY A 132 -0.93 4.25 -28.99
N ASP A 133 -0.93 5.20 -28.07
CA ASP A 133 0.22 6.05 -27.75
C ASP A 133 1.22 5.37 -26.78
N HIS A 134 0.91 4.16 -26.34
CA HIS A 134 1.75 3.30 -25.49
C HIS A 134 2.02 1.94 -26.15
N ALA A 135 2.97 1.20 -25.59
CA ALA A 135 3.10 -0.24 -25.76
C ALA A 135 2.98 -0.95 -24.41
N LEU A 136 2.38 -2.15 -24.43
CA LEU A 136 2.32 -3.02 -23.25
C LEU A 136 3.52 -3.98 -23.32
N LEU A 137 4.35 -3.95 -22.30
CA LEU A 137 5.42 -4.93 -22.07
C LEU A 137 4.85 -6.04 -21.21
N VAL A 138 4.66 -7.22 -21.77
CA VAL A 138 4.25 -8.42 -21.01
C VAL A 138 5.51 -9.21 -20.67
N GLY A 139 5.75 -9.44 -19.40
CA GLY A 139 6.90 -10.18 -18.89
C GLY A 139 6.50 -11.53 -18.32
N LYS A 140 7.25 -12.56 -18.65
CA LYS A 140 7.22 -13.82 -17.93
C LYS A 140 8.18 -13.74 -16.76
N VAL A 141 7.68 -13.92 -15.55
CA VAL A 141 8.48 -13.88 -14.32
C VAL A 141 9.35 -15.13 -14.24
N GLU A 142 10.64 -14.92 -14.13
CA GLU A 142 11.64 -15.98 -14.01
C GLU A 142 12.24 -16.04 -12.59
N ALA A 143 12.29 -14.89 -11.90
CA ALA A 143 12.69 -14.78 -10.50
C ALA A 143 11.99 -13.58 -9.84
N PHE A 144 11.78 -13.66 -8.55
CA PHE A 144 11.19 -12.56 -7.78
C PHE A 144 11.66 -12.60 -6.32
N HIS A 145 11.48 -11.49 -5.64
CA HIS A 145 11.64 -11.37 -4.19
C HIS A 145 10.64 -10.37 -3.65
N SER A 146 10.14 -10.61 -2.44
CA SER A 146 9.31 -9.69 -1.70
C SER A 146 9.93 -9.44 -0.32
N ALA A 147 10.26 -8.19 -0.03
CA ALA A 147 10.85 -7.79 1.25
C ALA A 147 9.80 -7.50 2.32
N GLY A 148 8.51 -7.45 1.94
CA GLY A 148 7.42 -7.17 2.88
C GLY A 148 7.29 -5.71 3.31
N TYR A 149 8.05 -4.78 2.71
CA TYR A 149 7.92 -3.35 2.99
C TYR A 149 6.59 -2.81 2.47
N ALA A 150 6.04 -1.78 3.14
CA ALA A 150 4.89 -1.05 2.63
C ALA A 150 5.21 -0.39 1.29
N GLY A 151 4.33 -0.53 0.31
CA GLY A 151 4.52 0.00 -1.04
C GLY A 151 4.22 1.50 -1.14
N LEU A 152 4.93 2.18 -2.04
CA LEU A 152 4.62 3.55 -2.43
C LEU A 152 3.38 3.56 -3.34
N GLY A 153 2.35 4.32 -2.96
CA GLY A 153 1.14 4.49 -3.72
C GLY A 153 1.09 5.78 -4.53
N TYR A 154 0.20 5.82 -5.53
CA TYR A 154 -0.07 6.99 -6.37
C TYR A 154 -1.57 7.16 -6.62
N TYR A 155 -2.09 8.37 -6.38
CA TYR A 155 -3.49 8.70 -6.52
C TYR A 155 -3.66 10.15 -6.94
N ARG A 156 -4.44 10.40 -8.00
CA ARG A 156 -4.78 11.75 -8.52
C ARG A 156 -3.60 12.72 -8.60
N GLY A 157 -2.46 12.23 -9.12
CA GLY A 157 -1.27 13.06 -9.29
C GLY A 157 -0.37 13.19 -8.04
N GLY A 158 -0.74 12.58 -6.91
CA GLY A 158 0.01 12.60 -5.65
C GLY A 158 0.51 11.24 -5.22
N TYR A 159 1.70 11.21 -4.61
CA TYR A 159 2.16 10.03 -3.90
C TYR A 159 1.47 9.93 -2.54
N PHE A 160 1.14 8.70 -2.16
CA PHE A 160 0.67 8.41 -0.82
C PHE A 160 1.34 7.14 -0.29
N THR A 161 1.40 7.04 1.02
CA THR A 161 1.85 5.84 1.72
C THR A 161 0.74 5.42 2.68
N PRO A 162 0.68 4.16 3.12
CA PRO A 162 -0.22 3.76 4.20
C PRO A 162 -0.09 4.66 5.44
N ALA A 163 1.13 5.09 5.75
CA ALA A 163 1.42 6.07 6.79
C ALA A 163 0.91 7.48 6.45
N LYS A 164 1.02 7.91 5.20
CA LYS A 164 0.64 9.25 4.74
C LYS A 164 -0.87 9.45 4.59
N VAL A 165 -1.62 8.38 4.30
CA VAL A 165 -3.10 8.42 4.37
C VAL A 165 -3.55 8.85 5.77
N SER A 166 -2.73 8.58 6.79
CA SER A 166 -2.94 9.07 8.15
C SER A 166 -2.63 10.57 8.32
N THR A 167 -1.70 11.14 7.55
CA THR A 167 -1.20 12.52 7.78
C THR A 167 -1.84 13.61 6.92
N ASP A 168 -2.21 13.35 5.67
CA ASP A 168 -2.83 14.35 4.78
C ASP A 168 -4.34 14.57 5.08
N VAL A 169 -4.94 13.68 5.87
CA VAL A 169 -6.26 13.91 6.50
C VAL A 169 -6.18 14.91 7.67
N ILE A 170 -4.98 15.32 8.09
CA ILE A 170 -4.65 16.08 9.33
C ILE A 170 -4.63 17.61 9.15
N ALA A 171 -5.27 18.19 8.14
CA ALA A 171 -5.77 19.58 8.28
C ALA A 171 -7.18 19.61 8.89
N GLY A 172 -7.63 18.49 9.42
CA GLY A 172 -8.95 18.18 9.95
C GLY A 172 -8.94 17.75 11.43
N PRO A 173 -9.90 16.93 11.85
CA PRO A 173 -10.04 16.50 13.25
C PRO A 173 -8.79 15.79 13.75
N LYS A 174 -8.53 15.87 15.04
CA LYS A 174 -7.46 15.09 15.67
C LYS A 174 -7.62 13.61 15.36
N VAL A 175 -6.51 12.93 15.08
CA VAL A 175 -6.54 11.52 14.65
C VAL A 175 -5.98 10.64 15.77
N ILE A 176 -6.72 9.58 16.06
CA ILE A 176 -6.30 8.52 16.98
C ILE A 176 -6.03 7.27 16.17
N VAL A 177 -4.84 6.72 16.25
CA VAL A 177 -4.51 5.38 15.77
C VAL A 177 -4.70 4.37 16.87
N SER A 178 -5.24 3.20 16.54
CA SER A 178 -5.42 2.09 17.46
C SER A 178 -5.00 0.77 16.82
N ALA A 179 -4.62 -0.19 17.65
CA ALA A 179 -4.15 -1.49 17.22
C ALA A 179 -5.10 -2.60 17.67
N ILE A 180 -5.60 -3.40 16.71
CA ILE A 180 -6.26 -4.68 16.98
C ILE A 180 -5.18 -5.75 16.96
N ILE A 181 -4.77 -6.18 18.14
CA ILE A 181 -3.74 -7.18 18.35
C ILE A 181 -4.42 -8.42 18.92
N ALA A 182 -4.37 -9.51 18.17
CA ALA A 182 -5.04 -10.75 18.56
C ALA A 182 -4.05 -11.89 18.73
N ARG A 183 -4.33 -12.74 19.72
CA ARG A 183 -3.68 -14.03 19.93
C ARG A 183 -4.77 -15.08 20.15
N GLU A 184 -4.76 -16.12 19.34
CA GLU A 184 -5.82 -17.14 19.36
C GLU A 184 -7.21 -16.49 19.19
N ASN A 185 -8.09 -16.61 20.20
CA ASN A 185 -9.44 -16.04 20.19
C ASN A 185 -9.58 -14.84 21.14
N LYS A 186 -8.47 -14.18 21.50
CA LYS A 186 -8.43 -13.05 22.44
C LYS A 186 -7.84 -11.81 21.77
N VAL A 187 -8.29 -10.63 22.18
CA VAL A 187 -7.78 -9.34 21.71
C VAL A 187 -7.13 -8.60 22.86
N LEU A 188 -5.99 -7.95 22.61
CA LEU A 188 -5.33 -7.09 23.58
C LEU A 188 -6.17 -5.84 23.83
N LEU A 189 -6.62 -5.69 25.05
CA LEU A 189 -7.40 -4.54 25.51
C LEU A 189 -6.69 -3.84 26.66
N THR A 190 -7.04 -2.57 26.85
CA THR A 190 -6.55 -1.72 27.94
C THR A 190 -7.73 -1.10 28.67
N LYS A 191 -7.55 -0.81 29.96
CA LYS A 191 -8.56 -0.07 30.74
C LYS A 191 -8.40 1.43 30.54
N THR A 192 -9.52 2.10 30.30
CA THR A 192 -9.61 3.57 30.31
C THR A 192 -9.67 4.09 31.75
N ALA A 193 -9.60 5.41 31.92
CA ALA A 193 -9.75 6.05 33.22
C ALA A 193 -11.10 5.74 33.90
N ASP A 194 -12.15 5.46 33.09
CA ASP A 194 -13.51 5.14 33.55
C ASP A 194 -13.73 3.62 33.71
N ASP A 195 -12.64 2.85 33.80
CA ASP A 195 -12.66 1.38 33.89
C ASP A 195 -13.38 0.64 32.75
N LYS A 196 -13.47 1.29 31.58
CA LYS A 196 -14.01 0.69 30.36
C LYS A 196 -12.89 0.04 29.53
N TRP A 197 -13.26 -0.93 28.70
CA TRP A 197 -12.32 -1.56 27.78
C TRP A 197 -12.10 -0.67 26.53
N GLY A 198 -10.84 -0.50 26.16
CA GLY A 198 -10.41 0.19 24.97
C GLY A 198 -9.33 -0.59 24.22
N LEU A 199 -9.06 -0.22 22.98
CA LEU A 199 -7.89 -0.71 22.25
C LEU A 199 -6.64 0.06 22.68
N PRO A 200 -5.45 -0.56 22.61
CA PRO A 200 -4.20 0.18 22.56
C PRO A 200 -4.31 1.29 21.50
N SER A 201 -4.19 2.55 21.92
CA SER A 201 -4.42 3.70 21.06
C SER A 201 -3.53 4.87 21.40
N LYS A 202 -3.27 5.73 20.41
CA LYS A 202 -2.45 6.92 20.54
C LYS A 202 -2.92 8.03 19.60
N GLU A 203 -2.94 9.27 20.10
CA GLU A 203 -3.18 10.46 19.25
C GLU A 203 -1.95 10.72 18.38
N ILE A 204 -2.18 11.00 17.09
CA ILE A 204 -1.11 11.33 16.16
C ILE A 204 -0.62 12.75 16.46
N GLY A 205 0.65 12.86 16.78
CA GLY A 205 1.34 14.13 16.96
C GLY A 205 1.88 14.72 15.65
N LYS A 206 2.65 15.80 15.77
CA LYS A 206 3.30 16.49 14.64
C LYS A 206 4.27 15.63 13.84
N GLU A 207 4.73 14.52 14.43
CA GLU A 207 5.72 13.61 13.83
C GLU A 207 5.08 12.50 12.99
N GLY A 208 3.74 12.50 12.89
CA GLY A 208 2.99 11.63 11.99
C GLY A 208 2.58 10.28 12.57
N ALA A 209 1.85 9.53 11.75
CA ALA A 209 1.25 8.26 12.15
C ALA A 209 2.27 7.15 12.39
N ASP A 210 3.34 7.10 11.61
CA ASP A 210 4.39 6.08 11.76
C ASP A 210 5.01 6.10 13.14
N LYS A 211 5.37 7.31 13.61
CA LYS A 211 5.94 7.44 14.95
C LYS A 211 4.90 7.11 16.02
N ALA A 212 3.65 7.53 15.84
CA ALA A 212 2.58 7.18 16.78
C ALA A 212 2.37 5.67 16.87
N LEU A 213 2.43 4.95 15.74
CA LEU A 213 2.33 3.47 15.73
C LEU A 213 3.54 2.79 16.37
N VAL A 214 4.76 3.24 16.07
CA VAL A 214 5.97 2.71 16.70
C VAL A 214 5.90 2.88 18.21
N GLU A 215 5.60 4.09 18.71
CA GLU A 215 5.48 4.36 20.14
C GLU A 215 4.32 3.57 20.78
N LEU A 216 3.22 3.35 20.06
CA LEU A 216 2.11 2.52 20.51
C LEU A 216 2.54 1.06 20.64
N PHE A 217 3.27 0.52 19.66
CA PHE A 217 3.77 -0.85 19.73
C PHE A 217 4.83 -1.00 20.80
N ASP A 218 5.78 -0.08 20.93
CA ASP A 218 6.79 -0.11 22.01
C ASP A 218 6.15 -0.11 23.38
N GLN A 219 5.05 0.63 23.55
CA GLN A 219 4.33 0.74 24.82
C GLN A 219 3.52 -0.52 25.15
N TYR A 220 2.77 -1.06 24.17
CA TYR A 220 1.75 -2.09 24.46
C TYR A 220 2.15 -3.48 23.99
N GLN A 221 2.82 -3.61 22.87
CA GLN A 221 3.22 -4.89 22.30
C GLN A 221 4.48 -4.73 21.44
N PRO A 222 5.67 -4.76 22.05
CA PRO A 222 6.92 -4.67 21.31
C PRO A 222 7.03 -5.74 20.21
N GLY A 223 7.49 -5.33 19.04
CA GLY A 223 7.62 -6.19 17.87
C GLY A 223 6.34 -6.41 17.07
N ALA A 224 5.21 -5.79 17.46
CA ALA A 224 4.02 -5.77 16.62
C ALA A 224 4.23 -4.96 15.34
N SER A 225 3.49 -5.30 14.29
CA SER A 225 3.48 -4.56 13.04
C SER A 225 2.05 -4.40 12.50
N ALA A 226 1.76 -3.24 11.93
CA ALA A 226 0.48 -2.96 11.31
C ALA A 226 0.40 -3.65 9.94
N ASN A 227 -0.65 -4.45 9.70
CA ASN A 227 -0.84 -5.15 8.43
C ASN A 227 -1.70 -4.32 7.48
N PHE A 228 -2.89 -3.89 7.92
CA PHE A 228 -3.80 -3.07 7.14
C PHE A 228 -4.76 -2.27 8.02
N ILE A 229 -5.37 -1.24 7.43
CA ILE A 229 -6.41 -0.45 8.08
C ILE A 229 -7.70 -1.28 8.12
N TYR A 230 -8.12 -1.63 9.33
CA TYR A 230 -9.35 -2.39 9.56
C TYR A 230 -10.58 -1.49 9.61
N SER A 231 -10.42 -0.29 10.16
CA SER A 231 -11.50 0.69 10.32
C SER A 231 -10.97 2.11 10.25
N ALA A 232 -11.67 2.99 9.53
CA ALA A 232 -11.44 4.42 9.53
C ALA A 232 -12.80 5.13 9.64
N TYR A 233 -13.03 5.87 10.72
CA TYR A 233 -14.29 6.59 10.92
C TYR A 233 -14.10 7.91 11.66
N ASN A 234 -15.02 8.84 11.40
CA ASN A 234 -15.10 10.11 12.10
C ASN A 234 -16.10 9.99 13.24
N ASN A 235 -15.71 10.42 14.44
CA ASN A 235 -16.63 10.60 15.55
C ASN A 235 -17.03 12.08 15.59
N THR A 236 -18.28 12.36 15.24
CA THR A 236 -18.80 13.73 15.17
C THR A 236 -19.03 14.34 16.55
N GLU A 237 -19.14 13.54 17.61
CA GLU A 237 -19.32 14.00 18.98
C GLU A 237 -17.99 14.46 19.60
N THR A 238 -16.93 13.68 19.38
CA THR A 238 -15.60 13.98 19.92
C THR A 238 -14.74 14.84 18.98
N HIS A 239 -15.14 14.98 17.72
CA HIS A 239 -14.35 15.60 16.65
C HIS A 239 -13.01 14.91 16.38
N TYR A 240 -12.90 13.62 16.73
CA TYR A 240 -11.74 12.80 16.42
C TYR A 240 -12.00 11.88 15.21
N GLN A 241 -10.96 11.64 14.45
CA GLN A 241 -10.91 10.56 13.49
C GLN A 241 -10.21 9.36 14.12
N TYR A 242 -10.80 8.19 14.00
CA TYR A 242 -10.24 6.93 14.49
C TYR A 242 -9.80 6.07 13.34
N ILE A 243 -8.56 5.58 13.40
CA ILE A 243 -8.00 4.65 12.43
C ILE A 243 -7.48 3.43 13.20
N SER A 244 -8.12 2.28 12.99
CA SER A 244 -7.73 1.04 13.65
C SER A 244 -7.02 0.12 12.67
N PHE A 245 -5.86 -0.35 13.07
CA PHE A 245 -5.05 -1.30 12.30
C PHE A 245 -5.22 -2.72 12.81
N LEU A 246 -5.36 -3.69 11.91
CA LEU A 246 -5.14 -5.08 12.26
C LEU A 246 -3.64 -5.36 12.24
N CYS A 247 -3.14 -5.95 13.32
CA CYS A 247 -1.72 -6.09 13.55
C CYS A 247 -1.31 -7.56 13.69
N SER A 248 -0.10 -7.89 13.25
CA SER A 248 0.57 -9.14 13.58
C SER A 248 1.55 -8.95 14.73
N VAL A 249 1.76 -10.02 15.49
CA VAL A 249 2.64 -10.01 16.67
C VAL A 249 3.55 -11.24 16.69
N PRO A 250 4.77 -11.13 17.20
CA PRO A 250 5.61 -12.29 17.52
C PRO A 250 4.97 -13.14 18.62
N GLU A 251 5.15 -14.46 18.58
CA GLU A 251 4.46 -15.40 19.47
C GLU A 251 4.81 -15.24 20.97
N ASP A 252 6.01 -14.76 21.31
CA ASP A 252 6.55 -14.82 22.69
C ASP A 252 6.85 -13.46 23.34
N THR A 253 6.21 -12.36 22.91
CA THR A 253 6.45 -11.04 23.51
C THR A 253 5.42 -10.67 24.58
N ALA A 254 5.88 -10.08 25.68
CA ALA A 254 5.00 -9.57 26.73
C ALA A 254 4.22 -8.35 26.25
N ALA A 255 2.94 -8.26 26.63
CA ALA A 255 2.07 -7.14 26.31
C ALA A 255 1.77 -6.30 27.55
N ALA A 256 1.65 -4.98 27.38
CA ALA A 256 1.10 -4.10 28.40
C ALA A 256 -0.40 -3.93 28.17
N GLY A 257 -1.21 -4.72 28.88
CA GLY A 257 -2.65 -4.82 28.72
C GLY A 257 -3.08 -6.27 28.99
N GLU A 258 -4.32 -6.57 28.68
CA GLU A 258 -4.92 -7.88 28.94
C GLU A 258 -5.46 -8.48 27.64
N PHE A 259 -5.12 -9.73 27.35
CA PHE A 259 -5.74 -10.49 26.27
C PHE A 259 -7.08 -11.06 26.75
N VAL A 260 -8.17 -10.46 26.28
CA VAL A 260 -9.53 -10.78 26.71
C VAL A 260 -10.32 -11.41 25.57
N SER A 261 -11.12 -12.43 25.90
CA SER A 261 -12.08 -13.01 24.95
C SER A 261 -13.22 -12.03 24.71
N LEU A 262 -13.49 -11.71 23.45
CA LEU A 262 -14.61 -10.81 23.10
C LEU A 262 -15.99 -11.41 23.42
N ASP A 263 -16.08 -12.72 23.68
CA ASP A 263 -17.30 -13.40 24.11
C ASP A 263 -17.62 -13.15 25.59
N GLU A 264 -16.64 -12.66 26.37
CA GLU A 264 -16.75 -12.43 27.83
C GLU A 264 -17.06 -10.97 28.18
N ILE A 265 -17.09 -10.05 27.17
CA ILE A 265 -17.26 -8.61 27.40
C ILE A 265 -18.63 -8.16 26.88
N GLY A 266 -19.39 -7.50 27.75
CA GLY A 266 -20.64 -6.85 27.37
C GLY A 266 -20.42 -5.59 26.51
N THR A 267 -21.38 -5.27 25.66
CA THR A 267 -21.32 -4.09 24.79
C THR A 267 -21.12 -2.78 25.58
N ASP A 268 -21.72 -2.71 26.77
CA ASP A 268 -21.68 -1.53 27.64
C ASP A 268 -20.36 -1.40 28.43
N ASP A 269 -19.51 -2.44 28.40
CA ASP A 269 -18.20 -2.44 29.08
C ASP A 269 -17.10 -1.81 28.23
N PHE A 270 -17.36 -1.53 26.95
CA PHE A 270 -16.44 -0.82 26.08
C PHE A 270 -16.53 0.70 26.29
N GLN A 271 -15.45 1.41 25.91
CA GLN A 271 -15.36 2.86 26.04
C GLN A 271 -16.41 3.61 25.20
N ASP A 272 -16.80 3.04 24.05
CA ASP A 272 -17.86 3.57 23.21
C ASP A 272 -18.51 2.46 22.35
N ARG A 273 -19.68 2.78 21.79
CA ARG A 273 -20.47 1.85 20.96
C ARG A 273 -19.82 1.54 19.61
N ALA A 274 -19.07 2.48 19.04
CA ALA A 274 -18.41 2.27 17.74
C ALA A 274 -17.31 1.21 17.90
N LEU A 275 -16.53 1.29 18.98
CA LEU A 275 -15.54 0.28 19.34
C LEU A 275 -16.19 -1.09 19.55
N ALA A 276 -17.26 -1.15 20.33
CA ALA A 276 -18.00 -2.40 20.58
C ALA A 276 -18.48 -3.05 19.27
N SER A 277 -19.09 -2.26 18.39
CA SER A 277 -19.57 -2.73 17.09
C SER A 277 -18.41 -3.18 16.18
N MET A 278 -17.29 -2.47 16.19
CA MET A 278 -16.10 -2.83 15.42
C MET A 278 -15.50 -4.15 15.89
N LEU A 279 -15.40 -4.38 17.20
CA LEU A 279 -14.85 -5.61 17.76
C LEU A 279 -15.81 -6.80 17.62
N ASP A 280 -17.14 -6.59 17.68
CA ASP A 280 -18.12 -7.64 17.34
C ASP A 280 -18.02 -8.06 15.87
N ARG A 281 -17.82 -7.11 14.96
CA ARG A 281 -17.53 -7.40 13.56
C ARG A 281 -16.21 -8.18 13.43
N TYR A 282 -15.15 -7.73 14.08
CA TYR A 282 -13.84 -8.41 14.07
C TYR A 282 -13.97 -9.87 14.55
N ARG A 283 -14.69 -10.12 15.63
CA ARG A 283 -14.95 -11.45 16.14
C ARG A 283 -15.57 -12.38 15.09
N LYS A 284 -16.59 -11.89 14.34
CA LYS A 284 -17.25 -12.65 13.28
C LYS A 284 -16.33 -12.89 12.08
N GLU A 285 -15.62 -11.86 11.63
CA GLU A 285 -14.71 -11.93 10.49
C GLU A 285 -13.48 -12.81 10.77
N SER A 286 -12.95 -12.80 12.00
CA SER A 286 -11.82 -13.64 12.40
C SER A 286 -12.14 -15.13 12.34
N GLN A 287 -13.38 -15.52 12.72
CA GLN A 287 -13.85 -16.92 12.62
C GLN A 287 -13.94 -17.36 11.16
N LEU A 288 -14.31 -16.48 10.25
CA LEU A 288 -14.42 -16.73 8.81
C LEU A 288 -13.09 -16.56 8.06
N LYS A 289 -12.06 -16.00 8.71
CA LYS A 289 -10.80 -15.58 8.10
C LYS A 289 -10.98 -14.67 6.88
N SER A 290 -12.03 -13.86 6.89
CA SER A 290 -12.41 -12.96 5.81
C SER A 290 -12.67 -11.57 6.38
N TYR A 291 -11.77 -10.64 6.11
CA TYR A 291 -11.78 -9.30 6.69
C TYR A 291 -12.27 -8.26 5.70
N GLY A 292 -12.91 -7.21 6.21
CA GLY A 292 -13.29 -6.04 5.44
C GLY A 292 -12.82 -4.75 6.10
N MET A 293 -12.57 -3.71 5.29
CA MET A 293 -12.23 -2.38 5.77
C MET A 293 -13.51 -1.54 5.91
N TYR A 294 -13.73 -0.98 7.10
CA TYR A 294 -14.85 -0.08 7.37
C TYR A 294 -14.47 1.37 7.11
N PHE A 295 -15.34 2.09 6.41
CA PHE A 295 -15.28 3.54 6.23
C PHE A 295 -16.62 4.17 6.56
N GLY A 296 -16.61 5.26 7.34
CA GLY A 296 -17.83 5.96 7.68
C GLY A 296 -17.68 6.94 8.84
N ASP A 297 -18.78 7.11 9.57
CA ASP A 297 -18.79 7.77 10.87
C ASP A 297 -18.99 6.73 12.00
N HIS A 298 -19.12 7.20 13.23
CA HIS A 298 -19.28 6.35 14.43
C HIS A 298 -20.62 5.58 14.47
N SER A 299 -21.57 5.88 13.57
CA SER A 299 -22.91 5.28 13.52
C SER A 299 -23.25 4.64 12.18
N ASN A 300 -22.71 5.16 11.08
CA ASN A 300 -23.03 4.72 9.72
C ASN A 300 -21.79 4.61 8.85
N GLY A 301 -21.69 3.53 8.07
CA GLY A 301 -20.58 3.34 7.15
C GLY A 301 -20.75 2.12 6.26
N THR A 302 -19.73 1.91 5.43
CA THR A 302 -19.67 0.79 4.49
C THR A 302 -18.47 -0.09 4.80
N VAL A 303 -18.64 -1.41 4.71
CA VAL A 303 -17.55 -2.38 4.77
C VAL A 303 -17.19 -2.80 3.35
N ARG A 304 -15.94 -2.65 2.99
CA ARG A 304 -15.39 -3.13 1.71
C ARG A 304 -14.57 -4.39 1.97
N PRO A 305 -14.92 -5.55 1.37
CA PRO A 305 -14.13 -6.76 1.51
C PRO A 305 -12.69 -6.53 1.05
N LEU A 306 -11.74 -7.03 1.81
CA LEU A 306 -10.35 -7.16 1.37
C LEU A 306 -10.27 -8.50 0.63
N HIS A 307 -10.22 -8.46 -0.69
CA HIS A 307 -9.98 -9.66 -1.47
C HIS A 307 -8.51 -10.06 -1.30
N SER A 308 -8.31 -11.27 -0.79
CA SER A 308 -7.01 -11.95 -0.72
C SER A 308 -6.54 -12.35 -2.12
#